data_cc8fe52a6f37dcf3896dad3cfcc6a1e9
#
_entry.id   cc8fe52a6f37dcf3896dad3cfcc6a1e9
#
_cell.length_a   1.000
_cell.length_b   1.000
_cell.length_c   1.000
_cell.angle_alpha   90.00
_cell.angle_beta   90.00
_cell.angle_gamma   90.00
#
_symmetry.space_group_name_H-M   'P 1'
#
loop_
_entity.id
_entity.type
_entity.pdbx_description
1 polymer ?
#
loop_
_entity_poly.entity_id
_entity_poly.type
_entity_poly.pdbx_seq_one_letter_code
_entity_poly.pdbx_strand_id
1 'polypeptide(L)'
;MASDLESLDLCVPSTNNEDFPQYPQNIQRFNVNEISYNDFYWLYMERNIPVILEQVSSNWECRNWINTETVADPTDSLVTVTNNKTSINYDYLKERIDNTLVPVANCAVEYFNSHAKSEMLFYDFLKYWQEEEGNAHQTNPTEISNRKGNSTDLLYLKDWHLKAQNSNYDFYKVPKHFASDWLNEHLLATNSDDYRFVYMGPKGTWTPFHSDVFGSFSWSTNIIGIKKWLLMPPGEELKLADRLGNLPFSINEQLLEEHNVHFYTLMQKENESLFVPSGWYHQVTNITDTISVNHNWFNACNLERIWTNLSQQMQRVVTEIDDCRQMDNFTEHCQTMLRASFGINYLDFIQLLQSITERRLSTSSSSSKLIFFDNYIPNDYHIEHDLQRIVQVVDLMLQDSVICDDRIVLYRKCIQLKETLNG
;
A
#
# COMPACT_ATOMS: atom_id res chain seq x y z
N MET A 1 -2.63 8.49 29.35
CA MET A 1 -4.03 8.02 29.35
C MET A 1 -3.97 6.61 28.80
N ALA A 2 -4.56 5.62 29.48
CA ALA A 2 -4.65 4.27 28.90
C ALA A 2 -5.54 4.40 27.65
N SER A 3 -4.99 4.12 26.47
CA SER A 3 -5.77 4.01 25.23
C SER A 3 -6.77 2.90 25.45
N ASP A 4 -8.05 3.15 25.16
CA ASP A 4 -9.07 2.12 25.18
C ASP A 4 -8.72 1.09 24.11
N LEU A 5 -8.32 -0.11 24.55
CA LEU A 5 -7.97 -1.21 23.67
C LEU A 5 -9.24 -1.74 23.00
N GLU A 6 -9.25 -1.80 21.68
CA GLU A 6 -10.37 -2.29 20.87
C GLU A 6 -10.12 -3.75 20.44
N SER A 7 -11.13 -4.61 20.55
CA SER A 7 -11.03 -6.01 20.11
C SER A 7 -11.15 -6.13 18.59
N LEU A 8 -10.29 -6.94 17.99
CA LEU A 8 -10.42 -7.42 16.61
C LEU A 8 -11.01 -8.83 16.64
N ASP A 9 -12.33 -8.90 16.61
CA ASP A 9 -13.04 -10.17 16.66
C ASP A 9 -13.10 -10.79 15.26
N LEU A 10 -12.31 -11.85 15.06
CA LEU A 10 -12.40 -12.73 13.91
C LEU A 10 -13.15 -14.00 14.32
N CYS A 11 -14.06 -14.45 13.49
CA CYS A 11 -14.85 -15.68 13.66
C CYS A 11 -14.87 -16.47 12.37
N VAL A 12 -15.30 -17.71 12.43
CA VAL A 12 -15.55 -18.54 11.23
C VAL A 12 -16.47 -17.80 10.26
N PRO A 13 -16.18 -17.78 8.95
CA PRO A 13 -17.04 -17.10 7.98
C PRO A 13 -18.46 -17.62 8.02
N SER A 14 -19.44 -16.72 8.05
CA SER A 14 -20.86 -17.04 8.09
C SER A 14 -21.45 -17.46 6.74
N THR A 15 -20.72 -17.25 5.64
CA THR A 15 -21.15 -17.54 4.26
C THR A 15 -20.11 -18.37 3.53
N ASN A 16 -20.53 -19.34 2.71
CA ASN A 16 -19.64 -20.04 1.79
C ASN A 16 -19.22 -19.09 0.67
N ASN A 17 -17.92 -19.01 0.40
CA ASN A 17 -17.33 -18.16 -0.68
C ASN A 17 -17.86 -18.48 -2.09
N GLU A 18 -18.54 -19.60 -2.28
CA GLU A 18 -19.06 -20.07 -3.58
C GLU A 18 -20.25 -19.25 -4.12
N ASP A 19 -20.93 -18.48 -3.24
CA ASP A 19 -22.14 -17.72 -3.62
C ASP A 19 -21.85 -16.35 -4.25
N PHE A 20 -20.57 -15.94 -4.36
CA PHE A 20 -20.20 -14.61 -4.83
C PHE A 20 -19.41 -14.66 -6.13
N PRO A 21 -19.61 -13.72 -7.07
CA PRO A 21 -18.79 -13.63 -8.28
C PRO A 21 -17.32 -13.42 -7.94
N GLN A 22 -16.44 -13.96 -8.77
CA GLN A 22 -14.99 -13.82 -8.59
C GLN A 22 -14.57 -12.35 -8.50
N TYR A 23 -15.18 -11.49 -9.30
CA TYR A 23 -14.98 -10.04 -9.28
C TYR A 23 -16.33 -9.33 -9.26
N PRO A 24 -16.49 -8.25 -8.45
CA PRO A 24 -17.72 -7.49 -8.39
C PRO A 24 -17.96 -6.70 -9.68
N GLN A 25 -19.20 -6.37 -10.00
CA GLN A 25 -19.52 -5.47 -11.11
C GLN A 25 -19.03 -4.03 -10.84
N ASN A 26 -19.07 -3.61 -9.56
CA ASN A 26 -18.61 -2.29 -9.12
C ASN A 26 -17.88 -2.44 -7.78
N ILE A 27 -16.88 -1.60 -7.54
CA ILE A 27 -16.19 -1.53 -6.25
C ILE A 27 -17.16 -0.93 -5.22
N GLN A 28 -17.40 -1.68 -4.15
CA GLN A 28 -18.32 -1.29 -3.10
C GLN A 28 -17.75 -0.18 -2.21
N ARG A 29 -18.65 0.56 -1.54
CA ARG A 29 -18.34 1.64 -0.61
C ARG A 29 -19.10 1.42 0.68
N PHE A 30 -18.43 1.59 1.81
CA PHE A 30 -19.03 1.51 3.14
C PHE A 30 -18.52 2.63 4.02
N ASN A 31 -19.37 3.17 4.87
CA ASN A 31 -18.87 3.94 6.00
C ASN A 31 -17.98 3.02 6.86
N VAL A 32 -16.81 3.54 7.28
CA VAL A 32 -15.83 2.77 8.07
C VAL A 32 -16.42 2.14 9.35
N ASN A 33 -17.52 2.71 9.88
CA ASN A 33 -18.21 2.22 11.06
C ASN A 33 -19.32 1.20 10.76
N GLU A 34 -19.71 1.02 9.49
CA GLU A 34 -20.82 0.14 9.08
C GLU A 34 -20.36 -1.27 8.70
N ILE A 35 -19.09 -1.46 8.41
CA ILE A 35 -18.52 -2.78 8.13
C ILE A 35 -17.73 -3.29 9.33
N SER A 36 -18.01 -4.50 9.76
CA SER A 36 -17.24 -5.15 10.83
C SER A 36 -15.86 -5.55 10.35
N TYR A 37 -14.89 -5.70 11.29
CA TYR A 37 -13.57 -6.27 10.96
C TYR A 37 -13.70 -7.66 10.36
N ASN A 38 -14.58 -8.51 10.93
CA ASN A 38 -14.81 -9.87 10.46
C ASN A 38 -15.33 -9.92 9.01
N ASP A 39 -16.31 -9.07 8.67
CA ASP A 39 -16.84 -9.02 7.29
C ASP A 39 -15.80 -8.47 6.32
N PHE A 40 -15.05 -7.45 6.72
CA PHE A 40 -13.96 -6.93 5.90
C PHE A 40 -12.89 -8.00 5.66
N TYR A 41 -12.51 -8.77 6.69
CA TYR A 41 -11.53 -9.83 6.60
C TYR A 41 -11.95 -10.89 5.56
N TRP A 42 -13.15 -11.46 5.71
CA TRP A 42 -13.60 -12.57 4.87
C TRP A 42 -14.09 -12.15 3.48
N LEU A 43 -14.78 -11.02 3.37
CA LEU A 43 -15.39 -10.61 2.10
C LEU A 43 -14.45 -9.83 1.18
N TYR A 44 -13.41 -9.20 1.72
CA TYR A 44 -12.49 -8.37 0.94
C TYR A 44 -11.05 -8.84 0.99
N MET A 45 -10.43 -8.97 2.18
CA MET A 45 -9.04 -9.43 2.26
C MET A 45 -8.86 -10.86 1.77
N GLU A 46 -9.60 -11.82 2.33
CA GLU A 46 -9.46 -13.24 1.95
C GLU A 46 -9.86 -13.49 0.49
N ARG A 47 -10.90 -12.82 0.02
CA ARG A 47 -11.34 -12.91 -1.38
C ARG A 47 -10.51 -12.08 -2.34
N ASN A 48 -9.60 -11.27 -1.84
CA ASN A 48 -8.73 -10.41 -2.64
C ASN A 48 -9.52 -9.42 -3.53
N ILE A 49 -10.53 -8.75 -2.97
CA ILE A 49 -11.44 -7.84 -3.67
C ILE A 49 -11.29 -6.42 -3.13
N PRO A 50 -11.15 -5.39 -4.00
CA PRO A 50 -11.01 -4.00 -3.58
C PRO A 50 -12.32 -3.45 -3.00
N VAL A 51 -12.19 -2.51 -2.05
CA VAL A 51 -13.32 -1.81 -1.43
C VAL A 51 -12.90 -0.42 -0.98
N ILE A 52 -13.83 0.51 -0.94
CA ILE A 52 -13.63 1.85 -0.41
C ILE A 52 -14.30 1.94 0.96
N LEU A 53 -13.55 2.42 1.95
CA LEU A 53 -14.06 2.83 3.25
C LEU A 53 -14.17 4.35 3.29
N GLU A 54 -15.35 4.85 3.66
CA GLU A 54 -15.65 6.27 3.75
C GLU A 54 -15.52 6.78 5.20
N GLN A 55 -15.24 8.05 5.39
CA GLN A 55 -15.09 8.73 6.67
C GLN A 55 -13.93 8.20 7.55
N VAL A 56 -12.88 7.68 6.93
CA VAL A 56 -11.76 7.05 7.62
C VAL A 56 -10.90 8.05 8.39
N SER A 57 -10.61 9.21 7.81
CA SER A 57 -9.70 10.21 8.39
C SER A 57 -10.39 11.31 9.19
N SER A 58 -11.69 11.20 9.47
CA SER A 58 -12.50 12.28 10.09
C SER A 58 -11.93 12.79 11.41
N ASN A 59 -11.28 11.92 12.19
CA ASN A 59 -10.71 12.23 13.50
C ASN A 59 -9.17 12.18 13.53
N TRP A 60 -8.52 12.13 12.36
CA TRP A 60 -7.08 12.13 12.30
C TRP A 60 -6.51 13.53 12.51
N GLU A 61 -5.37 13.62 13.18
CA GLU A 61 -4.69 14.89 13.42
C GLU A 61 -4.28 15.59 12.12
N CYS A 62 -3.90 14.81 11.08
CA CYS A 62 -3.55 15.35 9.77
C CYS A 62 -4.73 16.05 9.03
N ARG A 63 -5.95 16.04 9.58
CA ARG A 63 -7.02 16.94 9.10
C ARG A 63 -6.68 18.42 9.30
N ASN A 64 -5.75 18.75 10.19
CA ASN A 64 -5.22 20.11 10.34
C ASN A 64 -4.26 20.53 9.19
N TRP A 65 -3.86 19.59 8.33
CA TRP A 65 -3.08 19.89 7.11
C TRP A 65 -3.91 20.61 6.06
N ILE A 66 -5.21 20.76 6.29
CA ILE A 66 -6.13 21.42 5.39
C ILE A 66 -6.93 22.50 6.11
N ASN A 67 -7.28 23.55 5.38
CA ASN A 67 -8.27 24.54 5.77
C ASN A 67 -9.63 24.13 5.19
N THR A 68 -10.69 24.29 5.98
CA THR A 68 -12.07 24.06 5.53
C THR A 68 -12.84 25.35 5.68
N GLU A 69 -13.25 25.94 4.57
CA GLU A 69 -14.09 27.14 4.53
C GLU A 69 -15.52 26.74 4.17
N THR A 70 -16.46 27.16 4.97
CA THR A 70 -17.90 27.02 4.65
C THR A 70 -18.32 28.13 3.73
N VAL A 71 -18.55 27.81 2.46
CA VAL A 71 -19.03 28.78 1.47
C VAL A 71 -20.56 28.66 1.40
N ALA A 72 -21.28 29.75 1.74
CA ALA A 72 -22.71 29.84 1.53
C ALA A 72 -22.99 29.89 0.03
N ASP A 73 -23.87 29.03 -0.49
CA ASP A 73 -24.31 29.11 -1.87
C ASP A 73 -25.23 30.34 -2.04
N PRO A 74 -24.83 31.35 -2.81
CA PRO A 74 -25.62 32.57 -2.97
C PRO A 74 -26.90 32.38 -3.82
N THR A 75 -27.13 31.20 -4.40
CA THR A 75 -28.20 30.94 -5.37
C THR A 75 -29.45 30.31 -4.78
N ASP A 76 -29.43 29.81 -3.55
CA ASP A 76 -30.60 29.15 -2.95
C ASP A 76 -30.95 29.73 -1.57
N SER A 77 -32.01 30.57 -1.53
CA SER A 77 -32.49 31.24 -0.32
C SER A 77 -33.34 30.33 0.61
N LEU A 78 -33.51 29.06 0.29
CA LEU A 78 -34.42 28.14 1.00
C LEU A 78 -33.77 26.84 1.51
N VAL A 79 -32.56 26.48 1.05
CA VAL A 79 -31.81 25.31 1.55
C VAL A 79 -30.36 25.74 1.70
N THR A 80 -29.84 25.77 2.92
CA THR A 80 -28.42 25.98 3.21
C THR A 80 -27.62 24.75 2.76
N VAL A 81 -27.36 24.61 1.45
CA VAL A 81 -26.32 23.72 0.95
C VAL A 81 -25.00 24.40 1.22
N THR A 82 -24.35 24.04 2.31
CA THR A 82 -23.00 24.51 2.62
C THR A 82 -22.02 23.67 1.81
N ASN A 83 -21.45 24.24 0.76
CA ASN A 83 -20.32 23.66 0.06
C ASN A 83 -19.05 23.98 0.87
N ASN A 84 -18.43 22.98 1.46
CA ASN A 84 -17.13 23.12 2.10
C ASN A 84 -16.05 23.15 1.02
N LYS A 85 -15.31 24.26 0.95
CA LYS A 85 -14.11 24.35 0.13
C LYS A 85 -12.91 23.99 1.01
N THR A 86 -12.17 22.96 0.61
CA THR A 86 -10.93 22.56 1.27
C THR A 86 -9.71 23.08 0.48
N SER A 87 -8.68 23.49 1.18
CA SER A 87 -7.39 23.92 0.64
C SER A 87 -6.26 23.45 1.56
N ILE A 88 -5.02 23.44 1.05
CA ILE A 88 -3.86 23.01 1.82
C ILE A 88 -3.47 24.06 2.85
N ASN A 89 -3.21 23.64 4.08
CA ASN A 89 -2.72 24.49 5.16
C ASN A 89 -1.19 24.47 5.22
N TYR A 90 -0.57 25.21 4.30
CA TYR A 90 0.89 25.27 4.17
C TYR A 90 1.59 25.77 5.43
N ASP A 91 0.97 26.71 6.16
CA ASP A 91 1.56 27.26 7.40
C ASP A 91 1.59 26.20 8.48
N TYR A 92 0.50 25.46 8.66
CA TYR A 92 0.44 24.35 9.62
C TYR A 92 1.44 23.23 9.29
N LEU A 93 1.57 22.87 8.00
CA LEU A 93 2.56 21.88 7.56
C LEU A 93 4.00 22.33 7.92
N LYS A 94 4.34 23.60 7.69
CA LYS A 94 5.66 24.17 8.05
C LYS A 94 5.89 24.29 9.56
N GLU A 95 4.83 24.50 10.34
CA GLU A 95 4.92 24.57 11.80
C GLU A 95 5.14 23.18 12.43
N ARG A 96 4.49 22.13 11.87
CA ARG A 96 4.43 20.79 12.49
C ARG A 96 5.47 19.81 11.97
N ILE A 97 6.00 20.05 10.79
CA ILE A 97 6.93 19.13 10.12
C ILE A 97 8.23 19.87 9.83
N ASP A 98 9.32 19.29 10.28
CA ASP A 98 10.66 19.84 10.08
C ASP A 98 11.04 19.91 8.60
N ASN A 99 11.91 20.87 8.25
CA ASN A 99 12.43 21.05 6.91
C ASN A 99 13.50 19.99 6.57
N THR A 100 13.09 18.76 6.41
CA THR A 100 13.95 17.60 6.07
C THR A 100 14.01 17.35 4.57
N LEU A 101 14.95 16.53 4.12
CA LEU A 101 14.95 16.00 2.75
C LEU A 101 13.76 15.05 2.57
N VAL A 102 13.04 15.25 1.47
CA VAL A 102 11.89 14.42 1.08
C VAL A 102 12.08 13.88 -0.34
N PRO A 103 11.62 12.65 -0.60
CA PRO A 103 11.69 12.07 -1.94
C PRO A 103 10.64 12.69 -2.85
N VAL A 104 11.06 13.08 -4.04
CA VAL A 104 10.17 13.60 -5.07
C VAL A 104 10.37 12.87 -6.38
N ALA A 105 9.27 12.59 -7.07
CA ALA A 105 9.25 12.01 -8.41
C ALA A 105 8.82 13.08 -9.41
N ASN A 106 9.54 13.22 -10.52
CA ASN A 106 9.16 14.11 -11.61
C ASN A 106 8.27 13.35 -12.60
N CYS A 107 6.97 13.59 -12.55
CA CYS A 107 5.98 12.92 -13.39
C CYS A 107 6.10 13.25 -14.89
N ALA A 108 6.88 14.25 -15.27
CA ALA A 108 7.16 14.61 -16.66
C ALA A 108 8.33 13.84 -17.27
N VAL A 109 9.11 13.12 -16.45
CA VAL A 109 10.34 12.43 -16.88
C VAL A 109 10.27 10.95 -16.56
N GLU A 110 10.26 10.12 -17.62
CA GLU A 110 10.39 8.67 -17.48
C GLU A 110 11.87 8.26 -17.36
N TYR A 111 12.15 7.35 -16.44
CA TYR A 111 13.47 6.77 -16.22
C TYR A 111 13.35 5.29 -15.80
N PHE A 112 13.76 4.37 -16.67
CA PHE A 112 13.67 2.91 -16.46
C PHE A 112 12.29 2.42 -15.97
N ASN A 113 11.22 2.71 -16.73
CA ASN A 113 9.83 2.37 -16.39
C ASN A 113 9.35 2.94 -15.03
N SER A 114 9.96 4.03 -14.58
CA SER A 114 9.56 4.77 -13.37
C SER A 114 9.66 6.27 -13.66
N HIS A 115 9.16 7.10 -12.77
CA HIS A 115 9.49 8.52 -12.80
C HIS A 115 10.92 8.76 -12.30
N ALA A 116 11.59 9.75 -12.85
CA ALA A 116 12.87 10.19 -12.31
C ALA A 116 12.70 10.66 -10.87
N LYS A 117 13.49 10.09 -9.96
CA LYS A 117 13.44 10.39 -8.52
C LYS A 117 14.60 11.30 -8.13
N SER A 118 14.35 12.23 -7.23
CA SER A 118 15.33 13.11 -6.58
C SER A 118 14.92 13.39 -5.14
N GLU A 119 15.73 14.14 -4.42
CA GLU A 119 15.40 14.63 -3.09
C GLU A 119 15.45 16.15 -3.09
N MET A 120 14.59 16.77 -2.28
CA MET A 120 14.60 18.22 -2.02
C MET A 120 14.18 18.51 -0.60
N LEU A 121 14.42 19.72 -0.11
CA LEU A 121 13.92 20.13 1.19
C LEU A 121 12.39 20.25 1.17
N PHE A 122 11.74 19.81 2.23
CA PHE A 122 10.27 19.83 2.33
C PHE A 122 9.66 21.22 2.12
N TYR A 123 10.28 22.26 2.67
CA TYR A 123 9.79 23.64 2.49
C TYR A 123 9.97 24.15 1.06
N ASP A 124 11.01 23.68 0.34
CA ASP A 124 11.18 24.00 -1.08
C ASP A 124 10.10 23.31 -1.92
N PHE A 125 9.73 22.06 -1.58
CA PHE A 125 8.62 21.37 -2.20
C PHE A 125 7.29 22.09 -1.95
N LEU A 126 7.00 22.54 -0.71
CA LEU A 126 5.79 23.30 -0.40
C LEU A 126 5.75 24.63 -1.15
N LYS A 127 6.89 25.31 -1.30
CA LYS A 127 6.98 26.55 -2.08
C LYS A 127 6.67 26.31 -3.57
N TYR A 128 7.30 25.26 -4.15
CA TYR A 128 7.00 24.83 -5.51
C TYR A 128 5.50 24.59 -5.69
N TRP A 129 4.87 23.87 -4.79
CA TRP A 129 3.45 23.52 -4.87
C TRP A 129 2.53 24.76 -4.76
N GLN A 130 2.83 25.69 -3.86
CA GLN A 130 2.11 26.98 -3.76
C GLN A 130 2.20 27.80 -5.04
N GLU A 131 3.36 27.80 -5.71
CA GLU A 131 3.56 28.49 -6.99
C GLU A 131 2.73 27.85 -8.11
N GLU A 132 2.59 26.53 -8.14
CA GLU A 132 1.75 25.81 -9.11
C GLU A 132 0.26 26.10 -8.88
N GLU A 133 -0.24 26.13 -7.63
CA GLU A 133 -1.62 26.57 -7.33
C GLU A 133 -1.89 28.01 -7.79
N GLY A 134 -0.98 28.94 -7.50
CA GLY A 134 -1.10 30.34 -7.89
C GLY A 134 -1.17 30.50 -9.41
N ASN A 135 -0.37 29.74 -10.14
CA ASN A 135 -0.33 29.75 -11.60
C ASN A 135 -1.61 29.16 -12.21
N ALA A 136 -2.20 28.13 -11.61
CA ALA A 136 -3.44 27.51 -12.09
C ALA A 136 -4.66 28.48 -12.02
N HIS A 137 -4.66 29.40 -11.06
CA HIS A 137 -5.73 30.40 -10.89
C HIS A 137 -5.59 31.62 -11.82
N GLN A 138 -4.42 31.86 -12.42
CA GLN A 138 -4.14 33.08 -13.27
C GLN A 138 -4.16 32.81 -14.77
N THR A 139 -4.25 31.58 -15.26
CA THR A 139 -4.16 31.29 -16.69
C THR A 139 -5.47 31.51 -17.42
N ASN A 140 -5.55 32.61 -18.19
CA ASN A 140 -6.40 32.69 -19.37
C ASN A 140 -5.90 31.68 -20.43
N PRO A 141 -6.78 30.95 -21.15
CA PRO A 141 -6.38 29.91 -22.12
C PRO A 141 -5.46 30.39 -23.26
N THR A 142 -5.30 31.69 -23.44
CA THR A 142 -4.52 32.32 -24.53
C THR A 142 -3.03 32.55 -24.15
N GLU A 143 -2.60 32.39 -22.91
CA GLU A 143 -1.23 32.72 -22.47
C GLU A 143 -0.27 31.52 -22.35
N ILE A 144 -0.75 30.30 -22.64
CA ILE A 144 0.03 29.07 -22.55
C ILE A 144 1.25 29.03 -23.50
N SER A 145 1.24 29.88 -24.57
CA SER A 145 2.28 29.84 -25.61
C SER A 145 3.55 30.66 -25.33
N ASN A 146 3.61 31.42 -24.22
CA ASN A 146 4.69 32.39 -23.97
C ASN A 146 5.51 32.12 -22.67
N ARG A 147 5.44 30.91 -22.07
CA ARG A 147 6.29 30.59 -20.91
C ARG A 147 7.77 30.41 -21.34
N LYS A 148 8.53 31.50 -21.27
CA LYS A 148 9.99 31.51 -21.24
C LYS A 148 10.45 31.32 -19.79
N GLY A 149 10.35 30.11 -19.28
CA GLY A 149 10.92 29.67 -18.01
C GLY A 149 10.86 28.14 -18.02
N ASN A 150 12.01 27.48 -18.18
CA ASN A 150 12.15 26.03 -18.29
C ASN A 150 11.82 25.30 -16.98
N SER A 151 10.57 25.15 -16.59
CA SER A 151 10.20 24.06 -15.71
C SER A 151 8.98 23.37 -16.30
N THR A 152 9.23 22.29 -17.03
CA THR A 152 8.24 21.30 -17.43
C THR A 152 8.05 20.26 -16.31
N ASP A 153 8.65 20.48 -15.15
CA ASP A 153 8.67 19.57 -14.03
C ASP A 153 7.29 19.52 -13.36
N LEU A 154 6.82 18.30 -13.16
CA LEU A 154 5.60 18.02 -12.40
C LEU A 154 6.00 17.14 -11.22
N LEU A 155 6.30 17.78 -10.08
CA LEU A 155 6.89 17.12 -8.93
C LEU A 155 5.80 16.53 -8.02
N TYR A 156 6.01 15.26 -7.65
CA TYR A 156 5.17 14.49 -6.76
C TYR A 156 6.00 13.97 -5.59
N LEU A 157 5.78 14.49 -4.38
CA LEU A 157 6.34 13.93 -3.17
C LEU A 157 5.64 12.59 -2.90
N LYS A 158 6.40 11.49 -2.98
CA LYS A 158 5.87 10.14 -2.79
C LYS A 158 6.92 9.24 -2.15
N ASP A 159 6.45 8.14 -1.56
CA ASP A 159 7.28 7.19 -0.82
C ASP A 159 7.98 7.85 0.40
N TRP A 160 7.35 8.85 1.04
CA TRP A 160 7.92 9.57 2.18
C TRP A 160 7.57 8.90 3.50
N HIS A 161 8.58 8.44 4.22
CA HIS A 161 8.48 7.79 5.53
C HIS A 161 8.32 8.83 6.67
N LEU A 162 7.32 9.71 6.57
CA LEU A 162 7.12 10.79 7.57
C LEU A 162 6.97 10.24 8.99
N LYS A 163 6.23 9.12 9.18
CA LYS A 163 6.01 8.55 10.52
C LYS A 163 7.30 7.99 11.13
N ALA A 164 8.19 7.41 10.33
CA ALA A 164 9.48 6.94 10.78
C ALA A 164 10.43 8.12 11.11
N GLN A 165 10.46 9.16 10.27
CA GLN A 165 11.28 10.35 10.47
C GLN A 165 10.79 11.21 11.66
N ASN A 166 9.48 11.25 11.93
CA ASN A 166 8.87 12.00 13.01
C ASN A 166 7.97 11.08 13.88
N SER A 167 8.61 10.16 14.59
CA SER A 167 7.94 9.10 15.38
C SER A 167 6.99 9.64 16.46
N ASN A 168 7.27 10.84 16.99
CA ASN A 168 6.45 11.49 18.03
C ASN A 168 5.23 12.24 17.48
N TYR A 169 5.08 12.32 16.15
CA TYR A 169 3.96 12.99 15.52
C TYR A 169 2.88 11.96 15.12
N ASP A 170 1.83 11.86 15.92
CA ASP A 170 0.71 10.95 15.71
C ASP A 170 -0.36 11.60 14.83
N PHE A 171 -0.03 11.80 13.53
CA PHE A 171 -0.87 12.51 12.59
C PHE A 171 -2.04 11.67 12.04
N TYR A 172 -2.00 10.35 12.18
CA TYR A 172 -3.07 9.44 11.79
C TYR A 172 -3.14 8.22 12.71
N LYS A 173 -4.22 7.45 12.61
CA LYS A 173 -4.36 6.15 13.26
C LYS A 173 -4.63 5.09 12.18
N VAL A 174 -4.04 3.91 12.36
CA VAL A 174 -4.34 2.78 11.46
C VAL A 174 -5.80 2.37 11.70
N PRO A 175 -6.66 2.33 10.66
CA PRO A 175 -8.03 1.84 10.80
C PRO A 175 -8.03 0.37 11.25
N LYS A 176 -9.01 -0.03 12.06
CA LYS A 176 -9.12 -1.42 12.56
C LYS A 176 -9.07 -2.46 11.44
N HIS A 177 -9.64 -2.15 10.28
CA HIS A 177 -9.68 -3.03 9.11
C HIS A 177 -8.28 -3.39 8.56
N PHE A 178 -7.29 -2.54 8.80
CA PHE A 178 -5.92 -2.68 8.31
C PHE A 178 -4.91 -2.98 9.43
N ALA A 179 -5.39 -3.26 10.65
CA ALA A 179 -4.52 -3.37 11.83
C ALA A 179 -3.70 -4.68 11.88
N SER A 180 -4.16 -5.76 11.22
CA SER A 180 -3.38 -6.99 11.10
C SER A 180 -2.33 -6.85 9.99
N ASP A 181 -1.22 -6.21 10.29
CA ASP A 181 -0.14 -5.85 9.35
C ASP A 181 1.18 -6.48 9.81
N TRP A 182 1.47 -7.69 9.30
CA TRP A 182 2.65 -8.45 9.67
C TRP A 182 3.95 -7.85 9.14
N LEU A 183 3.90 -7.17 7.98
CA LEU A 183 5.08 -6.56 7.37
C LEU A 183 5.62 -5.44 8.26
N ASN A 184 4.80 -4.44 8.55
CA ASN A 184 5.23 -3.33 9.40
C ASN A 184 5.39 -3.74 10.87
N GLU A 185 4.62 -4.72 11.36
CA GLU A 185 4.82 -5.33 12.69
C GLU A 185 6.26 -5.88 12.83
N HIS A 186 6.74 -6.64 11.85
CA HIS A 186 8.08 -7.19 11.81
C HIS A 186 9.15 -6.10 11.65
N LEU A 187 8.98 -5.20 10.70
CA LEU A 187 9.96 -4.15 10.39
C LEU A 187 10.16 -3.18 11.55
N LEU A 188 9.09 -2.78 12.23
CA LEU A 188 9.16 -1.95 13.43
C LEU A 188 9.84 -2.68 14.59
N ALA A 189 9.58 -3.97 14.78
CA ALA A 189 10.23 -4.76 15.82
C ALA A 189 11.74 -4.95 15.58
N THR A 190 12.18 -4.90 14.34
CA THR A 190 13.60 -5.02 13.95
C THR A 190 14.30 -3.68 13.73
N ASN A 191 13.63 -2.55 14.02
CA ASN A 191 14.09 -1.20 13.74
C ASN A 191 14.55 -1.02 12.27
N SER A 192 13.85 -1.69 11.36
CA SER A 192 14.04 -1.56 9.93
C SER A 192 13.13 -0.47 9.37
N ASP A 193 13.36 -0.10 8.12
CA ASP A 193 12.50 0.84 7.41
C ASP A 193 11.10 0.24 7.23
N ASP A 194 10.07 1.09 7.24
CA ASP A 194 8.67 0.64 7.18
C ASP A 194 8.02 0.92 5.81
N TYR A 195 6.83 0.36 5.59
CA TYR A 195 6.05 0.59 4.37
C TYR A 195 4.83 1.46 4.65
N ARG A 196 5.07 2.59 5.34
CA ARG A 196 4.08 3.60 5.72
C ARG A 196 4.49 4.94 5.12
N PHE A 197 3.67 5.46 4.22
CA PHE A 197 4.05 6.57 3.36
C PHE A 197 3.07 7.74 3.43
N VAL A 198 3.59 8.95 3.23
CA VAL A 198 2.81 10.14 2.91
C VAL A 198 3.09 10.53 1.47
N TYR A 199 2.03 10.82 0.73
CA TYR A 199 2.09 11.32 -0.65
C TYR A 199 1.45 12.69 -0.72
N MET A 200 2.12 13.64 -1.39
CA MET A 200 1.67 15.01 -1.56
C MET A 200 1.99 15.51 -2.97
N GLY A 201 1.02 16.09 -3.66
CA GLY A 201 1.32 16.66 -4.95
C GLY A 201 0.20 17.46 -5.59
N PRO A 202 0.56 18.37 -6.51
CA PRO A 202 -0.40 19.16 -7.25
C PRO A 202 -1.23 18.30 -8.20
N LYS A 203 -2.33 18.88 -8.65
CA LYS A 203 -3.18 18.34 -9.71
C LYS A 203 -2.34 17.88 -10.91
N GLY A 204 -2.67 16.70 -11.45
CA GLY A 204 -2.01 16.11 -12.62
C GLY A 204 -0.82 15.20 -12.27
N THR A 205 -0.31 15.23 -11.05
CA THR A 205 0.70 14.25 -10.61
C THR A 205 0.11 12.84 -10.61
N TRP A 206 0.95 11.82 -10.88
CA TRP A 206 0.45 10.47 -11.08
C TRP A 206 1.50 9.41 -10.73
N THR A 207 1.06 8.18 -10.57
CA THR A 207 1.92 7.01 -10.39
C THR A 207 1.75 6.09 -11.59
N PRO A 208 2.86 5.64 -12.23
CA PRO A 208 2.83 4.73 -13.39
C PRO A 208 2.08 3.44 -13.12
N PHE A 209 1.75 2.72 -14.19
CA PHE A 209 1.08 1.43 -14.12
C PHE A 209 1.95 0.38 -13.44
N HIS A 210 1.48 -0.19 -12.32
CA HIS A 210 2.23 -1.13 -11.49
C HIS A 210 1.29 -1.98 -10.62
N SER A 211 1.84 -3.02 -10.01
CA SER A 211 1.28 -3.67 -8.82
C SER A 211 2.15 -3.35 -7.61
N ASP A 212 1.57 -3.45 -6.42
CA ASP A 212 2.28 -3.18 -5.17
C ASP A 212 3.44 -4.15 -4.92
N VAL A 213 4.46 -3.67 -4.21
CA VAL A 213 5.67 -4.43 -3.86
C VAL A 213 5.32 -5.74 -3.17
N PHE A 214 6.09 -6.80 -3.42
CA PHE A 214 5.89 -8.15 -2.87
C PHE A 214 4.56 -8.83 -3.28
N GLY A 215 3.69 -8.16 -4.02
CA GLY A 215 2.28 -8.53 -4.13
C GLY A 215 1.51 -8.29 -2.84
N SER A 216 1.92 -7.30 -2.05
CA SER A 216 1.27 -6.92 -0.82
C SER A 216 -0.15 -6.39 -1.05
N PHE A 217 -0.92 -6.28 0.00
CA PHE A 217 -2.04 -5.36 0.08
C PHE A 217 -1.53 -3.92 0.18
N SER A 218 -2.34 -2.96 -0.25
CA SER A 218 -2.14 -1.57 0.16
C SER A 218 -3.47 -0.91 0.52
N TRP A 219 -3.36 0.13 1.32
CA TRP A 219 -4.46 1.07 1.50
C TRP A 219 -3.96 2.49 1.30
N SER A 220 -4.81 3.31 0.71
CA SER A 220 -4.55 4.72 0.48
C SER A 220 -5.71 5.55 1.00
N THR A 221 -5.47 6.45 1.95
CA THR A 221 -6.49 7.36 2.50
C THR A 221 -6.23 8.78 2.06
N ASN A 222 -7.15 9.38 1.30
CA ASN A 222 -7.06 10.78 0.93
C ASN A 222 -7.43 11.68 2.11
N ILE A 223 -6.50 12.57 2.49
CA ILE A 223 -6.74 13.65 3.45
C ILE A 223 -7.41 14.83 2.78
N ILE A 224 -6.98 15.16 1.57
CA ILE A 224 -7.58 16.13 0.66
C ILE A 224 -7.46 15.64 -0.76
N GLY A 225 -8.37 16.09 -1.61
CA GLY A 225 -8.32 15.93 -3.04
C GLY A 225 -9.00 14.67 -3.57
N ILE A 226 -8.92 14.52 -4.88
CA ILE A 226 -9.55 13.44 -5.63
C ILE A 226 -8.50 12.72 -6.45
N LYS A 227 -8.42 11.39 -6.30
CA LYS A 227 -7.60 10.51 -7.14
C LYS A 227 -8.47 9.72 -8.11
N LYS A 228 -8.04 9.64 -9.36
CA LYS A 228 -8.58 8.69 -10.35
C LYS A 228 -7.69 7.45 -10.34
N TRP A 229 -8.31 6.28 -10.21
CA TRP A 229 -7.66 4.99 -10.28
C TRP A 229 -8.16 4.24 -11.52
N LEU A 230 -7.23 3.69 -12.28
CA LEU A 230 -7.47 2.60 -13.23
C LEU A 230 -6.94 1.34 -12.55
N LEU A 231 -7.81 0.40 -12.24
CA LEU A 231 -7.52 -0.76 -11.40
C LEU A 231 -8.01 -2.02 -12.11
N MET A 232 -7.19 -3.08 -12.16
CA MET A 232 -7.56 -4.31 -12.83
C MET A 232 -7.23 -5.56 -12.01
N PRO A 233 -8.06 -6.62 -12.10
CA PRO A 233 -7.82 -7.89 -11.43
C PRO A 233 -6.52 -8.54 -11.89
N PRO A 234 -5.87 -9.35 -11.01
CA PRO A 234 -4.69 -10.13 -11.37
C PRO A 234 -4.91 -11.01 -12.61
N GLY A 235 -3.96 -10.97 -13.53
CA GLY A 235 -3.98 -11.70 -14.82
C GLY A 235 -4.47 -10.86 -15.99
N GLU A 236 -5.24 -9.80 -15.77
CA GLU A 236 -5.71 -8.92 -16.83
C GLU A 236 -4.58 -8.07 -17.42
N GLU A 237 -3.55 -7.72 -16.63
CA GLU A 237 -2.35 -7.02 -17.06
C GLU A 237 -1.58 -7.76 -18.17
N LEU A 238 -1.68 -9.08 -18.20
CA LEU A 238 -0.99 -9.91 -19.22
C LEU A 238 -1.47 -9.63 -20.65
N LYS A 239 -2.70 -9.11 -20.80
CA LYS A 239 -3.25 -8.70 -22.11
C LYS A 239 -2.53 -7.46 -22.67
N LEU A 240 -1.82 -6.71 -21.82
CA LEU A 240 -1.08 -5.50 -22.18
C LEU A 240 0.40 -5.77 -22.38
N ALA A 241 0.88 -6.98 -22.07
CA ALA A 241 2.29 -7.32 -22.17
C ALA A 241 2.76 -7.33 -23.64
N ASP A 242 3.95 -6.78 -23.88
CA ASP A 242 4.61 -6.88 -25.16
C ASP A 242 5.13 -8.32 -25.43
N ARG A 243 5.77 -8.53 -26.57
CA ARG A 243 6.32 -9.86 -26.97
C ARG A 243 7.43 -10.36 -26.02
N LEU A 244 8.01 -9.49 -25.21
CA LEU A 244 9.05 -9.80 -24.23
C LEU A 244 8.46 -9.97 -22.82
N GLY A 245 7.14 -9.73 -22.64
CA GLY A 245 6.47 -9.78 -21.37
C GLY A 245 6.53 -8.47 -20.57
N ASN A 246 7.02 -7.36 -21.16
CA ASN A 246 7.05 -6.08 -20.49
C ASN A 246 5.66 -5.42 -20.50
N LEU A 247 5.30 -4.83 -19.39
CA LEU A 247 4.07 -4.05 -19.24
C LEU A 247 4.28 -2.60 -19.65
N PRO A 248 3.26 -1.88 -20.13
CA PRO A 248 3.36 -0.47 -20.46
C PRO A 248 3.62 0.40 -19.22
N PHE A 249 4.39 1.47 -19.38
CA PHE A 249 4.64 2.45 -18.35
C PHE A 249 3.37 3.20 -17.92
N SER A 250 2.50 3.50 -18.89
CA SER A 250 1.23 4.19 -18.65
C SER A 250 0.09 3.54 -19.43
N ILE A 251 -1.11 3.64 -18.87
CA ILE A 251 -2.35 3.13 -19.46
C ILE A 251 -3.42 4.22 -19.50
N ASN A 252 -4.39 4.03 -20.37
CA ASN A 252 -5.62 4.82 -20.41
C ASN A 252 -6.81 3.92 -20.76
N GLU A 253 -8.01 4.42 -20.58
CA GLU A 253 -9.25 3.65 -20.78
C GLU A 253 -9.35 3.12 -22.23
N GLN A 254 -8.96 3.91 -23.23
CA GLN A 254 -8.99 3.51 -24.62
C GLN A 254 -8.09 2.28 -24.88
N LEU A 255 -6.84 2.30 -24.40
CA LEU A 255 -5.90 1.17 -24.50
C LEU A 255 -6.48 -0.08 -23.85
N LEU A 256 -7.09 0.05 -22.68
CA LEU A 256 -7.68 -1.07 -21.94
C LEU A 256 -8.88 -1.68 -22.71
N GLU A 257 -9.73 -0.85 -23.29
CA GLU A 257 -10.86 -1.28 -24.13
C GLU A 257 -10.38 -1.98 -25.40
N GLU A 258 -9.39 -1.42 -26.10
CA GLU A 258 -8.80 -1.99 -27.32
C GLU A 258 -8.21 -3.40 -27.09
N HIS A 259 -7.67 -3.65 -25.89
CA HIS A 259 -7.11 -4.96 -25.51
C HIS A 259 -8.11 -5.86 -24.79
N ASN A 260 -9.38 -5.44 -24.69
CA ASN A 260 -10.44 -6.18 -23.98
C ASN A 260 -10.03 -6.57 -22.56
N VAL A 261 -9.44 -5.63 -21.83
CA VAL A 261 -9.05 -5.77 -20.42
C VAL A 261 -10.27 -5.54 -19.53
N HIS A 262 -10.45 -6.39 -18.52
CA HIS A 262 -11.41 -6.11 -17.46
C HIS A 262 -10.78 -5.13 -16.47
N PHE A 263 -11.33 -3.94 -16.31
CA PHE A 263 -10.82 -2.92 -15.41
C PHE A 263 -11.93 -2.11 -14.74
N TYR A 264 -11.55 -1.39 -13.69
CA TYR A 264 -12.40 -0.47 -12.97
C TYR A 264 -11.81 0.93 -13.04
N THR A 265 -12.66 1.90 -13.36
CA THR A 265 -12.36 3.32 -13.15
C THR A 265 -13.05 3.79 -11.89
N LEU A 266 -12.30 4.28 -10.93
CA LEU A 266 -12.89 4.81 -9.72
C LEU A 266 -12.30 6.18 -9.35
N MET A 267 -13.15 7.01 -8.75
CA MET A 267 -12.78 8.29 -8.16
C MET A 267 -12.79 8.12 -6.64
N GLN A 268 -11.60 8.21 -6.04
CA GLN A 268 -11.41 8.24 -4.59
C GLN A 268 -11.44 9.69 -4.13
N LYS A 269 -12.34 10.00 -3.21
CA LYS A 269 -12.57 11.35 -2.69
C LYS A 269 -11.79 11.57 -1.39
N GLU A 270 -11.82 12.80 -0.92
CA GLU A 270 -11.36 13.19 0.41
C GLU A 270 -12.05 12.33 1.49
N ASN A 271 -11.29 11.97 2.54
CA ASN A 271 -11.75 11.16 3.66
C ASN A 271 -12.14 9.70 3.31
N GLU A 272 -11.79 9.25 2.10
CA GLU A 272 -11.98 7.87 1.67
C GLU A 272 -10.66 7.10 1.70
N SER A 273 -10.72 5.83 2.10
CA SER A 273 -9.62 4.87 2.02
C SER A 273 -9.94 3.78 1.00
N LEU A 274 -9.10 3.62 -0.02
CA LEU A 274 -9.19 2.50 -0.93
C LEU A 274 -8.31 1.35 -0.41
N PHE A 275 -8.89 0.17 -0.25
CA PHE A 275 -8.16 -1.10 -0.11
C PHE A 275 -7.81 -1.65 -1.49
N VAL A 276 -6.53 -1.82 -1.76
CA VAL A 276 -6.01 -2.44 -2.98
C VAL A 276 -5.50 -3.85 -2.64
N PRO A 277 -6.12 -4.91 -3.19
CA PRO A 277 -5.72 -6.27 -2.88
C PRO A 277 -4.41 -6.70 -3.59
N SER A 278 -3.91 -7.88 -3.22
CA SER A 278 -2.66 -8.45 -3.77
C SER A 278 -2.72 -8.65 -5.27
N GLY A 279 -1.70 -8.14 -5.97
CA GLY A 279 -1.52 -8.35 -7.41
C GLY A 279 -2.50 -7.59 -8.29
N TRP A 280 -3.30 -6.68 -7.73
CA TRP A 280 -4.14 -5.78 -8.52
C TRP A 280 -3.27 -4.68 -9.12
N TYR A 281 -3.13 -4.71 -10.46
CA TYR A 281 -2.41 -3.67 -11.18
C TYR A 281 -3.21 -2.40 -11.27
N HIS A 282 -2.53 -1.27 -11.11
CA HIS A 282 -3.21 0.02 -11.11
C HIS A 282 -2.33 1.18 -11.57
N GLN A 283 -2.98 2.23 -12.04
CA GLN A 283 -2.42 3.55 -12.30
C GLN A 283 -3.26 4.58 -11.56
N VAL A 284 -2.62 5.56 -10.94
CA VAL A 284 -3.28 6.57 -10.11
C VAL A 284 -2.93 7.97 -10.58
N THR A 285 -3.94 8.82 -10.76
CA THR A 285 -3.76 10.22 -11.16
C THR A 285 -4.46 11.15 -10.16
N ASN A 286 -3.76 12.15 -9.68
CA ASN A 286 -4.32 13.21 -8.86
C ASN A 286 -5.14 14.17 -9.72
N ILE A 287 -6.45 14.15 -9.57
CA ILE A 287 -7.37 15.00 -10.35
C ILE A 287 -7.41 16.42 -9.79
N THR A 288 -7.16 16.56 -8.52
CA THR A 288 -6.96 17.83 -7.81
C THR A 288 -5.67 17.76 -7.02
N ASP A 289 -5.28 18.81 -6.33
CA ASP A 289 -4.23 18.78 -5.33
C ASP A 289 -4.56 17.74 -4.27
N THR A 290 -3.59 16.89 -3.90
CA THR A 290 -3.87 15.71 -3.10
C THR A 290 -2.80 15.47 -2.03
N ILE A 291 -3.26 15.16 -0.82
CA ILE A 291 -2.46 14.58 0.25
C ILE A 291 -3.08 13.24 0.63
N SER A 292 -2.27 12.19 0.76
CA SER A 292 -2.73 10.88 1.23
C SER A 292 -1.73 10.19 2.14
N VAL A 293 -2.26 9.35 3.03
CA VAL A 293 -1.51 8.40 3.85
C VAL A 293 -1.71 7.00 3.27
N ASN A 294 -0.62 6.25 3.13
CA ASN A 294 -0.62 4.96 2.43
C ASN A 294 0.22 3.94 3.18
N HIS A 295 -0.23 2.69 3.23
CA HIS A 295 0.58 1.57 3.70
C HIS A 295 0.57 0.44 2.68
N ASN A 296 1.70 -0.28 2.63
CA ASN A 296 1.75 -1.61 2.07
C ASN A 296 1.89 -2.61 3.20
N TRP A 297 1.12 -3.72 3.15
CA TRP A 297 1.17 -4.75 4.19
C TRP A 297 0.76 -6.13 3.68
N PHE A 298 0.96 -7.13 4.50
CA PHE A 298 0.40 -8.46 4.31
C PHE A 298 0.09 -9.13 5.65
N ASN A 299 -0.79 -10.12 5.60
CA ASN A 299 -1.19 -10.92 6.73
C ASN A 299 -1.57 -12.35 6.28
N ALA A 300 -2.27 -13.08 7.13
CA ALA A 300 -2.72 -14.44 6.85
C ALA A 300 -3.49 -14.59 5.52
N CYS A 301 -4.31 -13.58 5.12
CA CYS A 301 -5.16 -13.66 3.93
C CYS A 301 -4.38 -13.73 2.61
N ASN A 302 -3.25 -13.05 2.52
CA ASN A 302 -2.47 -13.01 1.28
C ASN A 302 -1.09 -13.67 1.38
N LEU A 303 -0.80 -14.33 2.50
CA LEU A 303 0.51 -14.93 2.76
C LEU A 303 0.93 -15.94 1.69
N GLU A 304 0.03 -16.79 1.25
CA GLU A 304 0.28 -17.77 0.18
C GLU A 304 0.58 -17.08 -1.17
N ARG A 305 -0.12 -15.96 -1.47
CA ARG A 305 0.14 -15.16 -2.68
C ARG A 305 1.53 -14.53 -2.64
N ILE A 306 1.93 -13.99 -1.49
CA ILE A 306 3.28 -13.44 -1.27
C ILE A 306 4.34 -14.52 -1.51
N TRP A 307 4.17 -15.71 -0.91
CA TRP A 307 5.08 -16.84 -1.13
C TRP A 307 5.14 -17.25 -2.60
N THR A 308 3.99 -17.38 -3.25
CA THR A 308 3.92 -17.75 -4.67
C THR A 308 4.66 -16.75 -5.56
N ASN A 309 4.47 -15.45 -5.33
CA ASN A 309 5.18 -14.40 -6.06
C ASN A 309 6.69 -14.45 -5.81
N LEU A 310 7.09 -14.63 -4.55
CA LEU A 310 8.50 -14.71 -4.16
C LEU A 310 9.18 -15.94 -4.80
N SER A 311 8.51 -17.11 -4.79
CA SER A 311 9.00 -18.33 -5.41
C SER A 311 9.11 -18.20 -6.93
N GLN A 312 8.13 -17.60 -7.59
CA GLN A 312 8.16 -17.32 -9.04
C GLN A 312 9.33 -16.38 -9.42
N GLN A 313 9.58 -15.33 -8.62
CA GLN A 313 10.72 -14.44 -8.85
C GLN A 313 12.05 -15.17 -8.65
N MET A 314 12.14 -16.05 -7.65
CA MET A 314 13.32 -16.89 -7.46
C MET A 314 13.57 -17.79 -8.68
N GLN A 315 12.55 -18.43 -9.23
CA GLN A 315 12.71 -19.26 -10.44
C GLN A 315 13.16 -18.43 -11.64
N ARG A 316 12.71 -17.19 -11.79
CA ARG A 316 13.23 -16.27 -12.83
C ARG A 316 14.71 -15.98 -12.63
N VAL A 317 15.12 -15.61 -11.41
CA VAL A 317 16.54 -15.39 -11.08
C VAL A 317 17.38 -16.63 -11.39
N VAL A 318 16.96 -17.82 -10.94
CA VAL A 318 17.67 -19.09 -11.22
C VAL A 318 17.80 -19.34 -12.73
N THR A 319 16.76 -19.02 -13.52
CA THR A 319 16.77 -19.19 -14.97
C THR A 319 17.70 -18.19 -15.63
N GLU A 320 17.72 -16.94 -15.21
CA GLU A 320 18.55 -15.86 -15.78
C GLU A 320 20.04 -16.10 -15.60
N ILE A 321 20.45 -16.76 -14.52
CA ILE A 321 21.87 -17.02 -14.22
C ILE A 321 22.22 -18.53 -14.23
N ASP A 322 21.48 -19.33 -14.98
CA ASP A 322 21.68 -20.79 -15.06
C ASP A 322 23.06 -21.20 -15.59
N ASP A 323 23.67 -20.37 -16.42
CA ASP A 323 25.06 -20.53 -16.89
C ASP A 323 26.09 -20.45 -15.76
N CYS A 324 25.74 -19.81 -14.64
CA CYS A 324 26.56 -19.70 -13.43
C CYS A 324 26.31 -20.81 -12.41
N ARG A 325 25.49 -21.83 -12.70
CA ARG A 325 25.07 -22.88 -11.76
C ARG A 325 26.22 -23.68 -11.13
N GLN A 326 27.37 -23.72 -11.79
CA GLN A 326 28.59 -24.41 -11.31
C GLN A 326 29.41 -23.55 -10.32
N MET A 327 28.99 -22.32 -10.05
CA MET A 327 29.69 -21.46 -9.08
C MET A 327 29.49 -21.96 -7.65
N ASP A 328 30.55 -21.89 -6.85
CA ASP A 328 30.40 -22.00 -5.41
C ASP A 328 29.42 -20.91 -4.92
N ASN A 329 28.55 -21.24 -3.98
CA ASN A 329 27.54 -20.32 -3.43
C ASN A 329 26.46 -19.82 -4.42
N PHE A 330 26.12 -20.61 -5.46
CA PHE A 330 25.08 -20.25 -6.43
C PHE A 330 23.76 -19.84 -5.77
N THR A 331 23.29 -20.62 -4.77
CA THR A 331 22.06 -20.30 -4.04
C THR A 331 22.12 -18.97 -3.30
N GLU A 332 23.25 -18.64 -2.65
CA GLU A 332 23.45 -17.35 -1.98
C GLU A 332 23.41 -16.18 -2.98
N HIS A 333 23.98 -16.41 -4.16
CA HIS A 333 23.97 -15.42 -5.23
C HIS A 333 22.54 -15.19 -5.73
N CYS A 334 21.75 -16.25 -5.96
CA CYS A 334 20.33 -16.15 -6.30
C CYS A 334 19.55 -15.38 -5.23
N GLN A 335 19.79 -15.66 -3.94
CA GLN A 335 19.14 -14.95 -2.83
C GLN A 335 19.49 -13.45 -2.83
N THR A 336 20.73 -13.10 -3.14
CA THR A 336 21.17 -11.70 -3.24
C THR A 336 20.47 -10.96 -4.41
N MET A 337 20.40 -11.60 -5.57
CA MET A 337 19.71 -11.05 -6.74
C MET A 337 18.22 -10.91 -6.50
N LEU A 338 17.60 -11.90 -5.86
CA LEU A 338 16.19 -11.86 -5.49
C LEU A 338 15.91 -10.68 -4.56
N ARG A 339 16.74 -10.48 -3.53
CA ARG A 339 16.59 -9.31 -2.63
C ARG A 339 16.74 -7.99 -3.37
N ALA A 340 17.68 -7.88 -4.31
CA ALA A 340 17.90 -6.68 -5.09
C ALA A 340 16.74 -6.36 -6.05
N SER A 341 16.08 -7.38 -6.64
CA SER A 341 15.03 -7.21 -7.63
C SER A 341 13.61 -7.19 -7.04
N PHE A 342 13.39 -7.93 -5.95
CA PHE A 342 12.07 -8.12 -5.34
C PHE A 342 11.92 -7.40 -3.97
N GLY A 343 13.04 -7.03 -3.33
CA GLY A 343 13.08 -6.33 -2.05
C GLY A 343 13.28 -7.23 -0.83
N ILE A 344 12.87 -8.50 -0.91
CA ILE A 344 13.11 -9.54 0.12
C ILE A 344 13.55 -10.84 -0.56
N ASN A 345 14.25 -11.71 0.17
CA ASN A 345 14.60 -13.04 -0.25
C ASN A 345 13.94 -14.11 0.65
N TYR A 346 14.23 -15.38 0.43
CA TYR A 346 13.66 -16.48 1.20
C TYR A 346 14.03 -16.40 2.69
N LEU A 347 15.25 -16.00 3.00
CA LEU A 347 15.70 -15.87 4.38
C LEU A 347 14.96 -14.76 5.12
N ASP A 348 14.76 -13.60 4.47
CA ASP A 348 13.99 -12.48 5.02
C ASP A 348 12.55 -12.91 5.30
N PHE A 349 11.94 -13.63 4.35
CA PHE A 349 10.57 -14.11 4.50
C PHE A 349 10.44 -15.12 5.65
N ILE A 350 11.37 -16.08 5.79
CA ILE A 350 11.41 -17.02 6.92
C ILE A 350 11.55 -16.26 8.25
N GLN A 351 12.44 -15.27 8.32
CA GLN A 351 12.64 -14.47 9.54
C GLN A 351 11.40 -13.69 9.94
N LEU A 352 10.69 -13.16 8.96
CA LEU A 352 9.41 -12.49 9.19
C LEU A 352 8.39 -13.48 9.78
N LEU A 353 8.22 -14.67 9.17
CA LEU A 353 7.30 -15.70 9.69
C LEU A 353 7.68 -16.15 11.09
N GLN A 354 8.97 -16.30 11.39
CA GLN A 354 9.45 -16.60 12.74
C GLN A 354 9.07 -15.53 13.74
N SER A 355 9.32 -14.25 13.42
CA SER A 355 8.97 -13.12 14.26
C SER A 355 7.48 -13.08 14.58
N ILE A 356 6.63 -13.25 13.56
CA ILE A 356 5.16 -13.27 13.73
C ILE A 356 4.73 -14.46 14.59
N THR A 357 5.27 -15.67 14.32
CA THR A 357 4.98 -16.88 15.10
C THR A 357 5.31 -16.69 16.59
N GLU A 358 6.51 -16.21 16.89
CA GLU A 358 6.96 -15.99 18.28
C GLU A 358 6.03 -14.99 19.00
N ARG A 359 5.63 -13.92 18.34
CA ARG A 359 4.71 -12.94 18.91
C ARG A 359 3.31 -13.49 19.15
N ARG A 360 2.78 -14.35 18.27
CA ARG A 360 1.48 -15.02 18.45
C ARG A 360 1.53 -16.05 19.58
N LEU A 361 2.60 -16.81 19.71
CA LEU A 361 2.77 -17.83 20.77
C LEU A 361 3.08 -17.21 22.14
N SER A 362 3.79 -16.08 22.21
CA SER A 362 4.15 -15.44 23.49
C SER A 362 2.94 -14.96 24.29
N THR A 363 1.81 -14.71 23.63
CA THR A 363 0.55 -14.30 24.29
C THR A 363 -0.13 -15.42 25.07
N SER A 364 0.10 -16.67 24.67
CA SER A 364 -0.45 -17.84 25.37
C SER A 364 0.24 -18.11 26.72
N SER A 365 1.42 -17.56 26.96
CA SER A 365 2.28 -17.84 28.12
C SER A 365 2.50 -16.68 29.08
N SER A 366 2.11 -15.45 28.75
CA SER A 366 2.34 -14.27 29.57
C SER A 366 1.08 -13.42 29.77
N SER A 367 1.02 -12.64 30.85
CA SER A 367 -0.06 -11.65 31.11
C SER A 367 -0.05 -10.43 30.16
N SER A 368 0.88 -10.38 29.18
CA SER A 368 0.95 -9.30 28.21
C SER A 368 0.06 -9.63 27.00
N LYS A 369 -0.91 -8.78 26.71
CA LYS A 369 -1.77 -8.92 25.54
C LYS A 369 -1.00 -8.56 24.27
N LEU A 370 -1.20 -9.31 23.19
CA LEU A 370 -0.76 -8.95 21.85
C LEU A 370 -1.54 -7.73 21.38
N ILE A 371 -0.84 -6.71 20.94
CA ILE A 371 -1.47 -5.48 20.44
C ILE A 371 -1.00 -5.27 18.99
N PHE A 372 -1.98 -5.13 18.07
CA PHE A 372 -1.75 -4.68 16.71
C PHE A 372 -1.90 -3.17 16.66
N PHE A 373 -1.04 -2.49 15.96
CA PHE A 373 -1.03 -1.05 15.78
C PHE A 373 -1.86 -0.26 16.81
N ASP A 374 -1.18 0.39 17.69
CA ASP A 374 -1.67 1.32 18.69
C ASP A 374 -2.66 0.76 19.72
N ASN A 375 -3.73 0.05 19.32
CA ASN A 375 -4.83 -0.21 20.25
C ASN A 375 -5.66 -1.46 19.97
N TYR A 376 -5.28 -2.32 19.03
CA TYR A 376 -6.15 -3.45 18.64
C TYR A 376 -5.65 -4.77 19.21
N ILE A 377 -6.56 -5.53 19.82
CA ILE A 377 -6.28 -6.85 20.40
C ILE A 377 -6.98 -7.91 19.56
N PRO A 378 -6.22 -8.82 18.90
CA PRO A 378 -6.82 -9.96 18.23
C PRO A 378 -7.42 -10.93 19.25
N ASN A 379 -8.56 -11.54 18.93
CA ASN A 379 -9.10 -12.64 19.73
C ASN A 379 -8.32 -13.94 19.49
N ASP A 380 -8.58 -14.97 20.33
CA ASP A 380 -7.86 -16.24 20.25
C ASP A 380 -8.04 -16.94 18.89
N TYR A 381 -9.24 -16.85 18.30
CA TYR A 381 -9.48 -17.42 16.97
C TYR A 381 -8.62 -16.74 15.88
N HIS A 382 -8.43 -15.43 15.97
CA HIS A 382 -7.58 -14.70 15.03
C HIS A 382 -6.11 -15.17 15.14
N ILE A 383 -5.62 -15.33 16.37
CA ILE A 383 -4.25 -15.80 16.63
C ILE A 383 -4.07 -17.23 16.10
N GLU A 384 -5.02 -18.12 16.39
CA GLU A 384 -4.98 -19.50 15.89
C GLU A 384 -5.03 -19.55 14.36
N HIS A 385 -5.88 -18.74 13.73
CA HIS A 385 -5.97 -18.63 12.28
C HIS A 385 -4.65 -18.16 11.66
N ASP A 386 -4.01 -17.12 12.23
CA ASP A 386 -2.70 -16.64 11.81
C ASP A 386 -1.66 -17.78 11.81
N LEU A 387 -1.58 -18.53 12.91
CA LEU A 387 -0.64 -19.65 13.05
C LEU A 387 -0.92 -20.78 12.05
N GLN A 388 -2.20 -21.13 11.83
CA GLN A 388 -2.59 -22.15 10.85
C GLN A 388 -2.19 -21.74 9.42
N ARG A 389 -2.33 -20.48 9.05
CA ARG A 389 -1.88 -19.98 7.74
C ARG A 389 -0.37 -20.02 7.58
N ILE A 390 0.37 -19.73 8.64
CA ILE A 390 1.85 -19.87 8.61
C ILE A 390 2.24 -21.35 8.39
N VAL A 391 1.60 -22.30 9.10
CA VAL A 391 1.85 -23.74 8.88
C VAL A 391 1.64 -24.12 7.42
N GLN A 392 0.52 -23.71 6.81
CA GLN A 392 0.20 -24.01 5.41
C GLN A 392 1.30 -23.51 4.45
N VAL A 393 1.75 -22.26 4.66
CA VAL A 393 2.79 -21.69 3.78
C VAL A 393 4.16 -22.34 4.03
N VAL A 394 4.51 -22.67 5.27
CA VAL A 394 5.75 -23.41 5.56
C VAL A 394 5.74 -24.80 4.89
N ASP A 395 4.59 -25.47 4.82
CA ASP A 395 4.45 -26.74 4.11
C ASP A 395 4.65 -26.59 2.60
N LEU A 396 4.21 -25.50 2.00
CA LEU A 396 4.51 -25.17 0.60
C LEU A 396 5.99 -24.85 0.39
N MET A 397 6.59 -24.10 1.31
CA MET A 397 8.02 -23.76 1.28
C MET A 397 8.90 -25.02 1.33
N LEU A 398 8.56 -26.00 2.15
CA LEU A 398 9.27 -27.27 2.24
C LEU A 398 9.18 -28.15 0.99
N GLN A 399 8.33 -27.81 0.03
CA GLN A 399 8.23 -28.45 -1.30
C GLN A 399 8.99 -27.68 -2.38
N ASP A 400 9.45 -26.46 -2.10
CA ASP A 400 10.21 -25.63 -3.04
C ASP A 400 11.61 -26.22 -3.29
N SER A 401 12.01 -26.34 -4.56
CA SER A 401 13.28 -26.98 -4.95
C SER A 401 14.51 -26.26 -4.41
N VAL A 402 14.49 -24.91 -4.40
CA VAL A 402 15.62 -24.12 -3.89
C VAL A 402 15.80 -24.30 -2.39
N ILE A 403 14.70 -24.38 -1.64
CA ILE A 403 14.73 -24.66 -0.20
C ILE A 403 15.21 -26.10 0.05
N CYS A 404 14.71 -27.07 -0.71
CA CYS A 404 15.12 -28.46 -0.58
C CYS A 404 16.60 -28.69 -0.89
N ASP A 405 17.17 -27.94 -1.83
CA ASP A 405 18.59 -28.01 -2.22
C ASP A 405 19.48 -27.34 -1.16
N ASP A 406 19.03 -26.23 -0.54
CA ASP A 406 19.74 -25.59 0.57
C ASP A 406 19.37 -26.20 1.93
N ARG A 407 19.82 -27.44 2.13
CA ARG A 407 19.54 -28.17 3.37
C ARG A 407 20.20 -27.59 4.62
N ILE A 408 21.22 -26.78 4.45
CA ILE A 408 22.04 -26.28 5.57
C ILE A 408 21.36 -25.05 6.22
N VAL A 409 20.82 -24.14 5.43
CA VAL A 409 20.28 -22.87 5.93
C VAL A 409 18.76 -22.84 5.79
N LEU A 410 18.24 -22.75 4.56
CA LEU A 410 16.81 -22.51 4.31
C LEU A 410 15.93 -23.65 4.80
N TYR A 411 16.24 -24.90 4.39
CA TYR A 411 15.46 -26.07 4.80
C TYR A 411 15.42 -26.23 6.31
N ARG A 412 16.59 -26.12 6.98
CA ARG A 412 16.68 -26.26 8.43
C ARG A 412 15.85 -25.19 9.15
N LYS A 413 15.88 -23.94 8.69
CA LYS A 413 15.08 -22.86 9.27
C LYS A 413 13.58 -23.10 9.09
N CYS A 414 13.15 -23.59 7.93
CA CYS A 414 11.74 -23.97 7.72
C CYS A 414 11.30 -25.10 8.67
N ILE A 415 12.16 -26.13 8.86
CA ILE A 415 11.87 -27.22 9.81
C ILE A 415 11.78 -26.68 11.24
N GLN A 416 12.72 -25.84 11.68
CA GLN A 416 12.69 -25.23 13.02
C GLN A 416 11.41 -24.41 13.23
N LEU A 417 11.00 -23.61 12.23
CA LEU A 417 9.75 -22.86 12.30
C LEU A 417 8.54 -23.79 12.41
N LYS A 418 8.51 -24.88 11.62
CA LYS A 418 7.45 -25.89 11.69
C LYS A 418 7.39 -26.59 13.05
N GLU A 419 8.54 -26.93 13.62
CA GLU A 419 8.62 -27.50 14.97
C GLU A 419 8.08 -26.54 16.03
N THR A 420 8.43 -25.26 15.95
CA THR A 420 7.91 -24.22 16.85
C THR A 420 6.39 -24.08 16.76
N LEU A 421 5.81 -24.23 15.57
CA LEU A 421 4.36 -24.13 15.34
C LEU A 421 3.58 -25.36 15.86
N ASN A 422 4.25 -26.54 15.97
CA ASN A 422 3.64 -27.81 16.39
C ASN A 422 3.85 -28.12 17.90
N GLY A 423 4.74 -27.40 18.57
CA GLY A 423 5.11 -27.60 19.98
C GLY A 423 4.36 -26.83 20.97
#